data_5e82a15e3cea711e3cae29b2c9d5110f
#
_entry.id   5e82a15e3cea711e3cae29b2c9d5110f
#
_cell.length_a   1.000
_cell.length_b   1.000
_cell.length_c   1.000
_cell.angle_alpha   90.00
_cell.angle_beta   90.00
_cell.angle_gamma   90.00
#
_symmetry.space_group_name_H-M   'P 1'
#
loop_
_entity.id
_entity.type
_entity.pdbx_description
1 polymer ?
#
loop_
_entity_poly.entity_id
_entity_poly.type
_entity_poly.pdbx_seq_one_letter_code
_entity_poly.pdbx_strand_id
1 'polypeptide(L)'
;VEGYWLGRVSKETLMTGSRQLRETQWSMQREAGIDYISSNDFSFYDHMLDMACLLNVIPSRYRFLAEDELECYFAMARGVQNRKGDVTALDMKKWFNTNYHYIVPEIESDLDLNLNGIKPFAEYREAQACGINTKPVIIGPYTFLKLSKHKSRLSLARLLEHFIPVYQEIISRFAALGLPTLQIDEPAIVMAMNPGEQSAFYHTYKKLLAVRGDTQILLQTYFGDIRDIYAKVMSLDFDAVGLDLVEGGKNLELIESYGFPSDKQLFAGLVNGKNIWINNYARTMDKIKHLLKYVNSEQVVLNTSCSLLHVPYSAEYEVKLGAEYRPYLSFAREKLNELGDLKELLEDSDYPHNDRFIANQALVNKLSNHPAKHRPEVRARLKSLTGADYVRHPCYKERIEAQKKGLGLPKLPTTTIGSFPQTAEVRQLRQQFRKGLIDEDEYKRQIKEHIGQVILLQEDLGFDVLVHGEYERNDRVEYFGENLEGFIFTENGWVQSYGTRGVKPPIIFGDVKRSRSITVEWIAYAQSLTDRPVKGMLTGPITILHWSYPREDLDQS
;
A
#
# COMPACT_ATOMS: atom_id res chain seq x y z
N VAL A 1 -7.41 -15.93 -10.56
CA VAL A 1 -6.63 -15.21 -11.60
C VAL A 1 -5.51 -16.10 -12.15
N GLU A 2 -4.55 -16.57 -11.32
CA GLU A 2 -3.42 -17.41 -11.80
C GLU A 2 -3.88 -18.68 -12.53
N GLY A 3 -4.94 -19.34 -12.05
CA GLY A 3 -5.55 -20.47 -12.73
C GLY A 3 -6.05 -20.13 -14.13
N TYR A 4 -6.58 -18.92 -14.31
CA TYR A 4 -7.00 -18.41 -15.62
C TYR A 4 -5.79 -18.20 -16.55
N TRP A 5 -4.73 -17.57 -16.08
CA TRP A 5 -3.50 -17.40 -16.87
C TRP A 5 -2.85 -18.71 -17.29
N LEU A 6 -3.01 -19.76 -16.48
CA LEU A 6 -2.50 -21.11 -16.77
C LEU A 6 -3.48 -21.97 -17.60
N GLY A 7 -4.61 -21.39 -18.04
CA GLY A 7 -5.65 -22.13 -18.78
C GLY A 7 -6.39 -23.20 -17.98
N ARG A 8 -6.27 -23.17 -16.63
CA ARG A 8 -6.94 -24.13 -15.73
C ARG A 8 -8.34 -23.71 -15.32
N VAL A 9 -8.65 -22.44 -15.48
CA VAL A 9 -9.92 -21.80 -15.10
C VAL A 9 -10.41 -20.98 -16.28
N SER A 10 -11.69 -21.14 -16.65
CA SER A 10 -12.31 -20.36 -17.73
C SER A 10 -12.58 -18.91 -17.33
N LYS A 11 -12.81 -18.02 -18.28
CA LYS A 11 -13.23 -16.63 -18.06
C LYS A 11 -14.52 -16.58 -17.23
N GLU A 12 -15.49 -17.44 -17.52
CA GLU A 12 -16.76 -17.52 -16.78
C GLU A 12 -16.54 -17.89 -15.31
N THR A 13 -15.69 -18.90 -15.04
CA THR A 13 -15.36 -19.31 -13.68
C THR A 13 -14.64 -18.19 -12.92
N LEU A 14 -13.74 -17.44 -13.59
CA LEU A 14 -13.07 -16.29 -13.01
C LEU A 14 -14.07 -15.19 -12.65
N MET A 15 -14.99 -14.86 -13.57
CA MET A 15 -16.01 -13.84 -13.33
C MET A 15 -17.00 -14.23 -12.22
N THR A 16 -17.45 -15.48 -12.20
CA THR A 16 -18.33 -15.98 -11.13
C THR A 16 -17.66 -15.93 -9.76
N GLY A 17 -16.39 -16.40 -9.68
CA GLY A 17 -15.66 -16.37 -8.42
C GLY A 17 -15.39 -14.93 -7.92
N SER A 18 -15.09 -13.99 -8.83
CA SER A 18 -14.91 -12.59 -8.46
C SER A 18 -16.20 -11.95 -7.95
N ARG A 19 -17.35 -12.29 -8.57
CA ARG A 19 -18.66 -11.86 -8.11
C ARG A 19 -18.95 -12.35 -6.69
N GLN A 20 -18.75 -13.64 -6.41
CA GLN A 20 -18.94 -14.23 -5.08
C GLN A 20 -18.08 -13.52 -4.01
N LEU A 21 -16.82 -13.17 -4.35
CA LEU A 21 -15.96 -12.43 -3.44
C LEU A 21 -16.53 -11.04 -3.13
N ARG A 22 -16.98 -10.28 -4.14
CA ARG A 22 -17.60 -8.97 -3.92
C ARG A 22 -18.86 -9.06 -3.06
N GLU A 23 -19.76 -10.00 -3.37
CA GLU A 23 -20.97 -10.26 -2.57
C GLU A 23 -20.65 -10.55 -1.10
N THR A 24 -19.61 -11.36 -0.86
CA THR A 24 -19.13 -11.64 0.50
C THR A 24 -18.59 -10.39 1.19
N GLN A 25 -17.80 -9.58 0.49
CA GLN A 25 -17.22 -8.34 1.04
C GLN A 25 -18.29 -7.29 1.38
N TRP A 26 -19.31 -7.13 0.53
CA TRP A 26 -20.42 -6.22 0.79
C TRP A 26 -21.28 -6.69 1.98
N SER A 27 -21.59 -8.00 2.05
CA SER A 27 -22.32 -8.57 3.17
C SER A 27 -21.60 -8.37 4.50
N MET A 28 -20.28 -8.58 4.51
CA MET A 28 -19.44 -8.38 5.70
C MET A 28 -19.45 -6.92 6.18
N GLN A 29 -19.35 -5.95 5.28
CA GLN A 29 -19.43 -4.54 5.62
C GLN A 29 -20.81 -4.17 6.20
N ARG A 30 -21.89 -4.68 5.58
CA ARG A 30 -23.26 -4.50 6.08
C ARG A 30 -23.45 -5.12 7.48
N GLU A 31 -22.94 -6.34 7.69
CA GLU A 31 -23.01 -7.04 8.99
C GLU A 31 -22.23 -6.31 10.10
N ALA A 32 -21.15 -5.62 9.72
CA ALA A 32 -20.39 -4.75 10.62
C ALA A 32 -21.06 -3.39 10.88
N GLY A 33 -22.25 -3.14 10.32
CA GLY A 33 -22.98 -1.89 10.54
C GLY A 33 -22.45 -0.68 9.75
N ILE A 34 -21.75 -0.91 8.64
CA ILE A 34 -21.22 0.17 7.78
C ILE A 34 -22.36 0.73 6.92
N ASP A 35 -22.60 2.04 7.02
CA ASP A 35 -23.66 2.73 6.27
C ASP A 35 -23.26 3.03 4.81
N TYR A 36 -22.00 3.38 4.57
CA TYR A 36 -21.45 3.72 3.24
C TYR A 36 -20.55 2.62 2.69
N ILE A 37 -21.15 1.57 2.15
CA ILE A 37 -20.44 0.42 1.57
C ILE A 37 -19.89 0.79 0.19
N SER A 38 -18.62 0.45 -0.09
CA SER A 38 -17.99 0.73 -1.38
C SER A 38 -18.27 -0.36 -2.42
N SER A 39 -18.33 0.03 -3.71
CA SER A 39 -18.24 -0.88 -4.86
C SER A 39 -17.26 -0.32 -5.88
N ASN A 40 -16.91 -1.10 -6.90
CA ASN A 40 -15.82 -0.82 -7.84
C ASN A 40 -14.44 -0.68 -7.16
N ASP A 41 -14.29 -1.27 -5.99
CA ASP A 41 -13.07 -1.35 -5.19
C ASP A 41 -12.34 -2.70 -5.34
N PHE A 42 -12.92 -3.63 -6.10
CA PHE A 42 -12.30 -4.90 -6.49
C PHE A 42 -11.62 -4.79 -7.84
N SER A 43 -10.35 -5.23 -7.95
CA SER A 43 -9.59 -5.27 -9.19
C SER A 43 -8.94 -6.64 -9.39
N PHE A 44 -8.86 -7.11 -10.64
CA PHE A 44 -8.10 -8.32 -10.95
C PHE A 44 -6.59 -8.10 -10.83
N TYR A 45 -6.15 -6.86 -11.01
CA TYR A 45 -4.74 -6.48 -10.90
C TYR A 45 -4.56 -5.21 -10.07
N ASP A 46 -5.01 -4.05 -10.53
CA ASP A 46 -5.03 -2.80 -9.76
C ASP A 46 -6.07 -1.79 -10.29
N HIS A 47 -6.45 -0.86 -9.43
CA HIS A 47 -7.49 0.13 -9.70
C HIS A 47 -7.08 1.22 -10.71
N MET A 48 -5.78 1.53 -10.85
CA MET A 48 -5.31 2.47 -11.88
C MET A 48 -5.40 1.85 -13.27
N LEU A 49 -5.11 0.55 -13.38
CA LEU A 49 -5.28 -0.20 -14.61
C LEU A 49 -6.76 -0.34 -14.99
N ASP A 50 -7.63 -0.62 -14.01
CA ASP A 50 -9.08 -0.64 -14.22
C ASP A 50 -9.55 0.70 -14.78
N MET A 51 -9.08 1.82 -14.19
CA MET A 51 -9.42 3.16 -14.64
C MET A 51 -8.86 3.47 -16.03
N ALA A 52 -7.63 3.04 -16.33
CA ALA A 52 -7.03 3.18 -17.66
C ALA A 52 -7.87 2.48 -18.74
N CYS A 53 -8.35 1.27 -18.47
CA CYS A 53 -9.25 0.55 -19.38
C CYS A 53 -10.59 1.29 -19.53
N LEU A 54 -11.19 1.75 -18.42
CA LEU A 54 -12.46 2.47 -18.44
C LEU A 54 -12.41 3.78 -19.26
N LEU A 55 -11.28 4.47 -19.23
CA LEU A 55 -11.04 5.72 -19.96
C LEU A 55 -10.50 5.50 -21.39
N ASN A 56 -10.35 4.24 -21.83
CA ASN A 56 -9.71 3.87 -23.09
C ASN A 56 -8.25 4.36 -23.21
N VAL A 57 -7.56 4.51 -22.09
CA VAL A 57 -6.12 4.83 -22.05
C VAL A 57 -5.32 3.56 -22.29
N ILE A 58 -5.41 3.06 -23.52
CA ILE A 58 -4.76 1.84 -23.99
C ILE A 58 -3.66 2.23 -24.99
N PRO A 59 -2.36 2.09 -24.64
CA PRO A 59 -1.28 2.42 -25.55
C PRO A 59 -1.37 1.64 -26.87
N SER A 60 -0.95 2.30 -27.95
CA SER A 60 -1.07 1.81 -29.32
C SER A 60 -0.51 0.38 -29.52
N ARG A 61 0.56 0.03 -28.78
CA ARG A 61 1.18 -1.30 -28.83
C ARG A 61 0.31 -2.46 -28.34
N TYR A 62 -0.81 -2.19 -27.63
CA TYR A 62 -1.75 -3.22 -27.16
C TYR A 62 -3.03 -3.31 -27.98
N ARG A 63 -3.27 -2.39 -28.95
CA ARG A 63 -4.52 -2.33 -29.73
C ARG A 63 -4.85 -3.61 -30.48
N PHE A 64 -3.86 -4.43 -30.82
CA PHE A 64 -4.08 -5.73 -31.47
C PHE A 64 -4.78 -6.76 -30.58
N LEU A 65 -4.91 -6.48 -29.26
CA LEU A 65 -5.62 -7.30 -28.27
C LEU A 65 -6.97 -6.69 -27.86
N ALA A 66 -7.39 -5.55 -28.43
CA ALA A 66 -8.56 -4.81 -28.01
C ALA A 66 -9.90 -5.57 -28.15
N GLU A 67 -9.96 -6.62 -28.99
CA GLU A 67 -11.14 -7.46 -29.14
C GLU A 67 -11.43 -8.33 -27.90
N ASP A 68 -10.41 -8.67 -27.09
CA ASP A 68 -10.58 -9.33 -25.79
C ASP A 68 -10.10 -8.39 -24.68
N GLU A 69 -11.04 -7.67 -24.07
CA GLU A 69 -10.79 -6.71 -23.01
C GLU A 69 -9.94 -7.30 -21.87
N LEU A 70 -10.19 -8.56 -21.48
CA LEU A 70 -9.49 -9.20 -20.38
C LEU A 70 -8.06 -9.60 -20.77
N GLU A 71 -7.85 -10.07 -22.02
CA GLU A 71 -6.51 -10.36 -22.55
C GLU A 71 -5.69 -9.05 -22.64
N CYS A 72 -6.29 -7.97 -23.14
CA CYS A 72 -5.66 -6.64 -23.22
C CYS A 72 -5.30 -6.11 -21.83
N TYR A 73 -6.21 -6.20 -20.86
CA TYR A 73 -6.01 -5.83 -19.46
C TYR A 73 -4.77 -6.52 -18.86
N PHE A 74 -4.71 -7.85 -18.97
CA PHE A 74 -3.57 -8.60 -18.43
C PHE A 74 -2.28 -8.41 -19.24
N ALA A 75 -2.37 -8.15 -20.55
CA ALA A 75 -1.19 -7.82 -21.36
C ALA A 75 -0.55 -6.50 -20.92
N MET A 76 -1.34 -5.47 -20.61
CA MET A 76 -0.84 -4.22 -20.04
C MET A 76 -0.13 -4.43 -18.69
N ALA A 77 -0.67 -5.31 -17.84
CA ALA A 77 -0.12 -5.61 -16.52
C ALA A 77 1.15 -6.47 -16.55
N ARG A 78 1.25 -7.44 -17.47
CA ARG A 78 2.25 -8.52 -17.42
C ARG A 78 3.08 -8.67 -18.70
N GLY A 79 2.70 -7.94 -19.74
CA GLY A 79 3.17 -8.25 -21.09
C GLY A 79 2.52 -9.52 -21.65
N VAL A 80 2.73 -9.76 -22.92
CA VAL A 80 2.34 -10.99 -23.61
C VAL A 80 3.42 -11.39 -24.60
N GLN A 81 3.68 -12.68 -24.68
CA GLN A 81 4.55 -13.28 -25.68
C GLN A 81 3.88 -14.54 -26.20
N ASN A 82 3.22 -14.41 -27.33
CA ASN A 82 2.47 -15.52 -27.95
C ASN A 82 2.40 -15.34 -29.49
N ARG A 83 1.64 -16.20 -30.17
CA ARG A 83 1.47 -16.15 -31.63
C ARG A 83 0.77 -14.87 -32.13
N LYS A 84 0.02 -14.16 -31.28
CA LYS A 84 -0.66 -12.90 -31.64
C LYS A 84 0.30 -11.70 -31.62
N GLY A 85 1.36 -11.76 -30.81
CA GLY A 85 2.34 -10.69 -30.69
C GLY A 85 3.26 -10.83 -29.49
N ASP A 86 4.23 -9.92 -29.42
CA ASP A 86 5.17 -9.75 -28.32
C ASP A 86 5.12 -8.30 -27.86
N VAL A 87 4.68 -8.08 -26.62
CA VAL A 87 4.59 -6.74 -26.03
C VAL A 87 4.96 -6.81 -24.55
N THR A 88 5.82 -5.87 -24.14
CA THR A 88 6.24 -5.71 -22.74
C THR A 88 5.12 -5.09 -21.91
N ALA A 89 5.07 -5.43 -20.61
CA ALA A 89 4.17 -4.79 -19.65
C ALA A 89 4.40 -3.28 -19.55
N LEU A 90 3.40 -2.58 -19.02
CA LEU A 90 3.55 -1.21 -18.55
C LEU A 90 4.47 -1.15 -17.31
N ASP A 91 5.02 0.02 -17.04
CA ASP A 91 5.81 0.24 -15.81
C ASP A 91 4.93 0.03 -14.57
N MET A 92 5.55 -0.35 -13.46
CA MET A 92 4.90 -0.52 -12.17
C MET A 92 5.57 0.39 -11.13
N LYS A 93 4.77 1.06 -10.29
CA LYS A 93 5.25 1.91 -9.20
C LYS A 93 4.49 1.65 -7.91
N LYS A 94 5.11 2.00 -6.79
CA LYS A 94 4.42 1.99 -5.49
C LYS A 94 3.25 2.97 -5.48
N TRP A 95 2.14 2.55 -4.87
CA TRP A 95 1.03 3.42 -4.52
C TRP A 95 1.40 4.19 -3.26
N PHE A 96 1.88 5.42 -3.46
CA PHE A 96 2.41 6.28 -2.40
C PHE A 96 3.45 5.57 -1.51
N ASN A 97 3.32 5.67 -0.19
CA ASN A 97 4.20 5.04 0.79
C ASN A 97 3.69 3.66 1.28
N THR A 98 2.90 2.95 0.48
CA THR A 98 2.34 1.63 0.82
C THR A 98 3.15 0.48 0.21
N ASN A 99 2.81 -0.75 0.56
CA ASN A 99 3.35 -1.96 -0.09
C ASN A 99 2.63 -2.30 -1.41
N TYR A 100 1.49 -1.65 -1.68
CA TYR A 100 0.73 -1.83 -2.91
C TYR A 100 1.39 -1.11 -4.09
N HIS A 101 1.33 -1.74 -5.26
CA HIS A 101 1.86 -1.19 -6.51
C HIS A 101 0.77 -1.14 -7.55
N TYR A 102 0.84 -0.16 -8.41
CA TYR A 102 -0.08 0.04 -9.51
C TYR A 102 0.65 0.02 -10.85
N ILE A 103 -0.05 -0.37 -11.90
CA ILE A 103 0.40 -0.26 -13.29
C ILE A 103 0.28 1.19 -13.73
N VAL A 104 1.37 1.76 -14.21
CA VAL A 104 1.48 3.18 -14.59
C VAL A 104 0.86 3.38 -15.96
N PRO A 105 -0.29 4.08 -16.10
CA PRO A 105 -0.86 4.37 -17.41
C PRO A 105 0.09 5.23 -18.25
N GLU A 106 0.12 5.02 -19.55
CA GLU A 106 0.90 5.82 -20.48
C GLU A 106 -0.03 6.72 -21.30
N ILE A 107 0.18 8.03 -21.21
CA ILE A 107 -0.61 9.04 -21.92
C ILE A 107 0.10 9.37 -23.22
N GLU A 108 -0.33 8.75 -24.33
CA GLU A 108 0.13 9.02 -25.69
C GLU A 108 -0.59 10.23 -26.29
N SER A 109 -0.07 10.82 -27.36
CA SER A 109 -0.66 12.03 -27.97
C SER A 109 -1.90 11.74 -28.84
N ASP A 110 -2.08 10.49 -29.24
CA ASP A 110 -3.13 10.00 -30.13
C ASP A 110 -4.20 9.13 -29.43
N LEU A 111 -4.38 9.34 -28.13
CA LEU A 111 -5.39 8.62 -27.36
C LEU A 111 -6.81 8.98 -27.82
N ASP A 112 -7.61 7.96 -28.05
CA ASP A 112 -9.04 8.06 -28.28
C ASP A 112 -9.78 7.91 -26.94
N LEU A 113 -9.88 9.02 -26.19
CA LEU A 113 -10.51 9.05 -24.88
C LEU A 113 -12.03 8.93 -25.01
N ASN A 114 -12.56 7.85 -24.49
CA ASN A 114 -14.00 7.60 -24.43
C ASN A 114 -14.31 6.64 -23.28
N LEU A 115 -15.57 6.53 -22.90
CA LEU A 115 -16.01 5.57 -21.91
C LEU A 115 -15.98 4.16 -22.51
N ASN A 116 -15.00 3.36 -22.09
CA ASN A 116 -14.77 2.01 -22.55
C ASN A 116 -15.05 0.99 -21.45
N GLY A 117 -16.15 0.26 -21.58
CA GLY A 117 -16.57 -0.75 -20.62
C GLY A 117 -17.64 -0.29 -19.63
N ILE A 118 -18.09 -1.23 -18.83
CA ILE A 118 -19.24 -1.07 -17.93
C ILE A 118 -18.97 -1.46 -16.48
N LYS A 119 -17.73 -1.85 -16.14
CA LYS A 119 -17.37 -2.43 -14.84
C LYS A 119 -17.96 -1.68 -13.64
N PRO A 120 -17.75 -0.36 -13.45
CA PRO A 120 -18.22 0.32 -12.25
C PRO A 120 -19.76 0.35 -12.16
N PHE A 121 -20.44 0.46 -13.29
CA PHE A 121 -21.90 0.45 -13.37
C PHE A 121 -22.47 -0.96 -13.15
N ALA A 122 -21.81 -1.98 -13.68
CA ALA A 122 -22.21 -3.38 -13.51
C ALA A 122 -22.06 -3.82 -12.04
N GLU A 123 -20.95 -3.48 -11.37
CA GLU A 123 -20.72 -3.83 -9.96
C GLU A 123 -21.70 -3.09 -9.03
N TYR A 124 -22.07 -1.84 -9.34
CA TYR A 124 -23.13 -1.13 -8.62
C TYR A 124 -24.49 -1.86 -8.73
N ARG A 125 -24.88 -2.26 -9.95
CA ARG A 125 -26.12 -3.03 -10.17
C ARG A 125 -26.08 -4.41 -9.52
N GLU A 126 -24.91 -5.05 -9.51
CA GLU A 126 -24.68 -6.33 -8.85
C GLU A 126 -24.92 -6.23 -7.33
N ALA A 127 -24.41 -5.17 -6.69
CA ALA A 127 -24.67 -4.88 -5.29
C ALA A 127 -26.16 -4.59 -5.00
N GLN A 128 -26.80 -3.79 -5.86
CA GLN A 128 -28.25 -3.53 -5.77
C GLN A 128 -29.08 -4.82 -5.86
N ALA A 129 -28.69 -5.75 -6.73
CA ALA A 129 -29.36 -7.06 -6.85
C ALA A 129 -29.23 -7.91 -5.58
N CYS A 130 -28.20 -7.67 -4.76
CA CYS A 130 -28.03 -8.27 -3.43
C CYS A 130 -28.74 -7.49 -2.30
N GLY A 131 -29.51 -6.43 -2.65
CA GLY A 131 -30.19 -5.57 -1.68
C GLY A 131 -29.22 -4.68 -0.89
N ILE A 132 -28.07 -4.35 -1.44
CA ILE A 132 -27.03 -3.51 -0.81
C ILE A 132 -26.84 -2.24 -1.64
N ASN A 133 -27.08 -1.08 -1.01
CA ASN A 133 -26.76 0.20 -1.60
C ASN A 133 -25.27 0.47 -1.40
N THR A 134 -24.57 0.72 -2.50
CA THR A 134 -23.13 1.01 -2.48
C THR A 134 -22.83 2.39 -3.06
N LYS A 135 -21.68 2.93 -2.67
CA LYS A 135 -21.05 4.06 -3.34
C LYS A 135 -19.91 3.53 -4.21
N PRO A 136 -20.02 3.57 -5.54
CA PRO A 136 -18.91 3.25 -6.43
C PRO A 136 -17.72 4.18 -6.16
N VAL A 137 -16.50 3.62 -6.28
CA VAL A 137 -15.24 4.36 -6.12
C VAL A 137 -14.54 4.44 -7.46
N ILE A 138 -14.16 5.64 -7.89
CA ILE A 138 -13.34 5.87 -9.08
C ILE A 138 -12.13 6.73 -8.74
N ILE A 139 -11.04 6.54 -9.46
CA ILE A 139 -9.87 7.43 -9.35
C ILE A 139 -10.17 8.72 -10.09
N GLY A 140 -9.94 9.85 -9.42
CA GLY A 140 -10.15 11.17 -10.00
C GLY A 140 -9.12 11.55 -11.08
N PRO A 141 -9.48 12.48 -11.97
CA PRO A 141 -8.66 12.82 -13.13
C PRO A 141 -7.30 13.41 -12.77
N TYR A 142 -7.20 14.16 -11.67
CA TYR A 142 -5.92 14.74 -11.26
C TYR A 142 -4.94 13.66 -10.80
N THR A 143 -5.38 12.78 -9.90
CA THR A 143 -4.56 11.64 -9.43
C THR A 143 -4.19 10.71 -10.59
N PHE A 144 -5.16 10.37 -11.44
CA PHE A 144 -4.90 9.51 -12.59
C PHE A 144 -3.79 10.08 -13.48
N LEU A 145 -3.87 11.34 -13.85
CA LEU A 145 -2.87 11.99 -14.70
C LEU A 145 -1.55 12.26 -13.97
N LYS A 146 -1.60 12.70 -12.69
CA LYS A 146 -0.39 12.98 -11.91
C LYS A 146 0.49 11.77 -11.74
N LEU A 147 -0.11 10.58 -11.65
CA LEU A 147 0.58 9.31 -11.45
C LEU A 147 0.84 8.54 -12.76
N SER A 148 0.39 9.05 -13.89
CA SER A 148 0.64 8.48 -15.22
C SER A 148 2.00 8.91 -15.80
N LYS A 149 2.47 8.18 -16.80
CA LYS A 149 3.65 8.50 -17.61
C LYS A 149 3.22 9.27 -18.86
N HIS A 150 3.57 10.54 -18.92
CA HIS A 150 3.21 11.38 -20.05
C HIS A 150 4.21 11.21 -21.20
N LYS A 151 3.75 10.68 -22.33
CA LYS A 151 4.47 10.63 -23.62
C LYS A 151 4.05 11.78 -24.53
N SER A 152 2.97 12.48 -24.21
CA SER A 152 2.54 13.69 -24.91
C SER A 152 3.33 14.91 -24.42
N ARG A 153 3.38 15.99 -25.25
CA ARG A 153 4.00 17.27 -24.88
C ARG A 153 3.01 18.22 -24.16
N LEU A 154 1.82 17.79 -23.89
CA LEU A 154 0.78 18.60 -23.23
C LEU A 154 1.12 18.78 -21.75
N SER A 155 0.79 19.96 -21.22
CA SER A 155 0.83 20.22 -19.79
C SER A 155 -0.27 19.44 -19.06
N LEU A 156 -0.10 19.19 -17.74
CA LEU A 156 -1.11 18.55 -16.92
C LEU A 156 -2.47 19.24 -17.02
N ALA A 157 -2.49 20.58 -17.02
CA ALA A 157 -3.72 21.36 -17.15
C ALA A 157 -4.45 21.09 -18.49
N ARG A 158 -3.70 20.97 -19.60
CA ARG A 158 -4.29 20.64 -20.91
C ARG A 158 -4.77 19.21 -20.96
N LEU A 159 -4.06 18.28 -20.36
CA LEU A 159 -4.49 16.88 -20.26
C LEU A 159 -5.79 16.78 -19.45
N LEU A 160 -5.88 17.46 -18.30
CA LEU A 160 -7.12 17.52 -17.52
C LEU A 160 -8.31 17.99 -18.35
N GLU A 161 -8.13 19.02 -19.17
CA GLU A 161 -9.19 19.50 -20.07
C GLU A 161 -9.67 18.43 -21.07
N HIS A 162 -8.75 17.63 -21.60
CA HIS A 162 -9.10 16.53 -22.52
C HIS A 162 -9.84 15.38 -21.82
N PHE A 163 -9.60 15.17 -20.52
CA PHE A 163 -10.25 14.10 -19.75
C PHE A 163 -11.63 14.49 -19.22
N ILE A 164 -11.98 15.79 -19.15
CA ILE A 164 -13.27 16.26 -18.63
C ILE A 164 -14.45 15.55 -19.31
N PRO A 165 -14.56 15.47 -20.65
CA PRO A 165 -15.74 14.90 -21.29
C PRO A 165 -16.02 13.44 -20.89
N VAL A 166 -15.01 12.60 -20.80
CA VAL A 166 -15.19 11.19 -20.44
C VAL A 166 -15.56 11.04 -18.95
N TYR A 167 -15.00 11.86 -18.06
CA TYR A 167 -15.42 11.87 -16.65
C TYR A 167 -16.84 12.42 -16.47
N GLN A 168 -17.23 13.43 -17.26
CA GLN A 168 -18.62 13.92 -17.28
C GLN A 168 -19.58 12.82 -17.74
N GLU A 169 -19.20 12.03 -18.73
CA GLU A 169 -20.01 10.88 -19.17
C GLU A 169 -20.16 9.85 -18.06
N ILE A 170 -19.08 9.50 -17.35
CA ILE A 170 -19.12 8.57 -16.20
C ILE A 170 -20.09 9.08 -15.13
N ILE A 171 -19.96 10.34 -14.72
CA ILE A 171 -20.80 10.94 -13.68
C ILE A 171 -22.26 10.99 -14.13
N SER A 172 -22.53 11.47 -15.36
CA SER A 172 -23.89 11.54 -15.90
C SER A 172 -24.55 10.16 -16.01
N ARG A 173 -23.76 9.13 -16.34
CA ARG A 173 -24.27 7.75 -16.43
C ARG A 173 -24.63 7.20 -15.05
N PHE A 174 -23.87 7.51 -14.01
CA PHE A 174 -24.24 7.18 -12.64
C PHE A 174 -25.49 7.96 -12.18
N ALA A 175 -25.58 9.24 -12.50
CA ALA A 175 -26.77 10.05 -12.20
C ALA A 175 -28.02 9.47 -12.87
N ALA A 176 -27.91 9.05 -14.14
CA ALA A 176 -29.00 8.38 -14.86
C ALA A 176 -29.41 7.03 -14.27
N LEU A 177 -28.53 6.37 -13.51
CA LEU A 177 -28.82 5.15 -12.75
C LEU A 177 -29.48 5.43 -11.39
N GLY A 178 -29.66 6.70 -11.01
CA GLY A 178 -30.17 7.10 -9.70
C GLY A 178 -29.20 6.78 -8.56
N LEU A 179 -27.89 6.84 -8.81
CA LEU A 179 -26.88 6.60 -7.80
C LEU A 179 -26.95 7.67 -6.69
N PRO A 180 -27.09 7.30 -5.40
CA PRO A 180 -27.11 8.28 -4.32
C PRO A 180 -25.77 8.99 -4.14
N THR A 181 -24.65 8.24 -4.09
CA THR A 181 -23.33 8.81 -3.81
C THR A 181 -22.25 8.17 -4.67
N LEU A 182 -21.44 8.97 -5.34
CA LEU A 182 -20.23 8.59 -6.06
C LEU A 182 -19.00 9.07 -5.29
N GLN A 183 -18.07 8.18 -4.98
CA GLN A 183 -16.78 8.54 -4.40
C GLN A 183 -15.72 8.72 -5.50
N ILE A 184 -15.02 9.84 -5.47
CA ILE A 184 -13.90 10.16 -6.36
C ILE A 184 -12.64 10.28 -5.51
N ASP A 185 -11.70 9.37 -5.71
CA ASP A 185 -10.43 9.32 -4.97
C ASP A 185 -9.38 10.23 -5.62
N GLU A 186 -8.93 11.22 -4.87
CA GLU A 186 -7.87 12.16 -5.29
C GLU A 186 -6.71 12.23 -4.28
N PRO A 187 -6.07 11.09 -3.96
CA PRO A 187 -4.95 11.12 -3.01
C PRO A 187 -3.75 11.94 -3.50
N ALA A 188 -3.58 12.18 -4.79
CA ALA A 188 -2.44 12.96 -5.27
C ALA A 188 -2.49 14.45 -4.87
N ILE A 189 -3.63 14.97 -4.39
CA ILE A 189 -3.71 16.37 -3.92
C ILE A 189 -3.08 16.59 -2.54
N VAL A 190 -2.66 15.52 -1.84
CA VAL A 190 -1.84 15.63 -0.63
C VAL A 190 -0.36 15.90 -0.96
N MET A 191 0.05 15.67 -2.21
CA MET A 191 1.38 16.03 -2.69
C MET A 191 1.49 17.56 -2.88
N ALA A 192 2.71 18.09 -2.93
CA ALA A 192 2.92 19.50 -3.22
C ALA A 192 2.30 19.91 -4.56
N MET A 193 1.47 20.94 -4.55
CA MET A 193 0.77 21.47 -5.71
C MET A 193 1.18 22.92 -5.99
N ASN A 194 1.68 23.18 -7.19
CA ASN A 194 1.92 24.56 -7.61
C ASN A 194 0.60 25.28 -7.95
N PRO A 195 0.59 26.64 -7.99
CA PRO A 195 -0.64 27.41 -8.24
C PRO A 195 -1.37 27.05 -9.56
N GLY A 196 -0.62 26.65 -10.60
CA GLY A 196 -1.19 26.23 -11.88
C GLY A 196 -1.95 24.90 -11.74
N GLU A 197 -1.39 23.93 -11.03
CA GLU A 197 -2.04 22.65 -10.73
C GLU A 197 -3.31 22.85 -9.88
N GLN A 198 -3.23 23.69 -8.85
CA GLN A 198 -4.39 24.03 -8.02
C GLN A 198 -5.53 24.65 -8.85
N SER A 199 -5.19 25.56 -9.78
CA SER A 199 -6.18 26.20 -10.65
C SER A 199 -6.78 25.18 -11.64
N ALA A 200 -5.95 24.32 -12.22
CA ALA A 200 -6.40 23.28 -13.13
C ALA A 200 -7.35 22.29 -12.43
N PHE A 201 -7.01 21.83 -11.22
CA PHE A 201 -7.89 21.01 -10.39
C PHE A 201 -9.25 21.69 -10.16
N TYR A 202 -9.23 22.94 -9.71
CA TYR A 202 -10.45 23.71 -9.44
C TYR A 202 -11.35 23.82 -10.67
N HIS A 203 -10.78 24.18 -11.83
CA HIS A 203 -11.55 24.31 -13.07
C HIS A 203 -12.11 22.97 -13.56
N THR A 204 -11.34 21.89 -13.41
CA THR A 204 -11.78 20.55 -13.76
C THR A 204 -13.00 20.16 -12.93
N TYR A 205 -12.90 20.23 -11.61
CA TYR A 205 -13.99 19.81 -10.74
C TYR A 205 -15.22 20.72 -10.83
N LYS A 206 -15.07 22.02 -11.07
CA LYS A 206 -16.20 22.91 -11.37
C LYS A 206 -17.03 22.43 -12.56
N LYS A 207 -16.36 21.88 -13.61
CA LYS A 207 -17.04 21.33 -14.79
C LYS A 207 -17.64 19.95 -14.52
N LEU A 208 -16.96 19.11 -13.75
CA LEU A 208 -17.42 17.75 -13.42
C LEU A 208 -18.66 17.78 -12.52
N LEU A 209 -18.65 18.62 -11.50
CA LEU A 209 -19.76 18.77 -10.56
C LEU A 209 -21.04 19.31 -11.21
N ALA A 210 -20.93 20.05 -12.31
CA ALA A 210 -22.07 20.60 -13.04
C ALA A 210 -23.01 19.55 -13.70
N VAL A 211 -22.52 18.30 -13.87
CA VAL A 211 -23.28 17.23 -14.55
C VAL A 211 -23.73 16.11 -13.61
N ARG A 212 -23.57 16.29 -12.28
CA ARG A 212 -23.84 15.24 -11.29
C ARG A 212 -25.32 14.92 -11.07
N GLY A 213 -26.23 15.81 -11.51
CA GLY A 213 -27.66 15.69 -11.21
C GLY A 213 -27.90 15.64 -9.70
N ASP A 214 -28.69 14.65 -9.25
CA ASP A 214 -28.99 14.43 -7.84
C ASP A 214 -27.96 13.51 -7.14
N THR A 215 -26.94 13.03 -7.85
CA THR A 215 -25.87 12.19 -7.27
C THR A 215 -24.94 13.04 -6.41
N GLN A 216 -24.81 12.69 -5.15
CA GLN A 216 -23.83 13.30 -4.25
C GLN A 216 -22.42 12.90 -4.64
N ILE A 217 -21.49 13.85 -4.66
CA ILE A 217 -20.08 13.59 -4.94
C ILE A 217 -19.25 13.72 -3.66
N LEU A 218 -18.68 12.59 -3.24
CA LEU A 218 -17.67 12.52 -2.18
C LEU A 218 -16.27 12.61 -2.80
N LEU A 219 -15.54 13.69 -2.51
CA LEU A 219 -14.11 13.77 -2.79
C LEU A 219 -13.35 13.10 -1.64
N GLN A 220 -12.68 11.99 -1.89
CA GLN A 220 -11.90 11.27 -0.86
C GLN A 220 -10.41 11.51 -1.03
N THR A 221 -9.74 11.91 0.06
CA THR A 221 -8.29 12.08 0.13
C THR A 221 -7.70 11.20 1.24
N TYR A 222 -6.44 10.79 1.10
CA TYR A 222 -5.75 9.96 2.08
C TYR A 222 -4.22 10.02 1.91
N PHE A 223 -3.46 9.52 2.90
CA PHE A 223 -2.00 9.52 3.02
C PHE A 223 -1.35 10.88 3.26
N GLY A 224 -2.12 11.86 3.73
CA GLY A 224 -1.59 13.16 4.06
C GLY A 224 -2.64 14.26 4.16
N ASP A 225 -2.20 15.49 4.21
CA ASP A 225 -3.06 16.67 4.31
C ASP A 225 -3.14 17.45 2.99
N ILE A 226 -4.22 18.22 2.83
CA ILE A 226 -4.51 18.99 1.61
C ILE A 226 -4.19 20.49 1.77
N ARG A 227 -3.15 20.84 2.54
CA ARG A 227 -2.80 22.24 2.88
C ARG A 227 -2.74 23.18 1.69
N ASP A 228 -2.22 22.73 0.54
CA ASP A 228 -2.02 23.58 -0.63
C ASP A 228 -3.35 23.92 -1.36
N ILE A 229 -4.38 23.10 -1.17
CA ILE A 229 -5.62 23.22 -1.94
C ILE A 229 -6.90 23.27 -1.08
N TYR A 230 -6.78 23.23 0.25
CA TYR A 230 -7.93 23.16 1.16
C TYR A 230 -9.02 24.18 0.84
N ALA A 231 -8.70 25.47 0.75
CA ALA A 231 -9.66 26.53 0.50
C ALA A 231 -10.39 26.36 -0.85
N LYS A 232 -9.69 25.89 -1.89
CA LYS A 232 -10.31 25.65 -3.20
C LYS A 232 -11.25 24.44 -3.16
N VAL A 233 -10.86 23.35 -2.49
CA VAL A 233 -11.72 22.17 -2.30
C VAL A 233 -12.98 22.55 -1.55
N MET A 234 -12.86 23.30 -0.45
CA MET A 234 -14.02 23.74 0.33
C MET A 234 -14.95 24.70 -0.40
N SER A 235 -14.45 25.43 -1.41
CA SER A 235 -15.26 26.34 -2.24
C SER A 235 -15.93 25.66 -3.45
N LEU A 236 -15.63 24.41 -3.74
CA LEU A 236 -16.27 23.63 -4.80
C LEU A 236 -17.55 22.97 -4.26
N ASP A 237 -18.52 22.71 -5.14
CA ASP A 237 -19.85 22.16 -4.81
C ASP A 237 -19.80 20.63 -4.59
N PHE A 238 -18.80 20.13 -3.88
CA PHE A 238 -18.79 18.75 -3.36
C PHE A 238 -19.85 18.63 -2.26
N ASP A 239 -20.55 17.51 -2.24
CA ASP A 239 -21.52 17.20 -1.18
C ASP A 239 -20.82 16.66 0.06
N ALA A 240 -19.68 16.00 -0.13
CA ALA A 240 -18.86 15.47 0.95
C ALA A 240 -17.37 15.53 0.63
N VAL A 241 -16.54 15.66 1.68
CA VAL A 241 -15.08 15.62 1.59
C VAL A 241 -14.54 14.64 2.64
N GLY A 242 -13.74 13.68 2.20
CA GLY A 242 -13.04 12.74 3.04
C GLY A 242 -11.61 13.19 3.33
N LEU A 243 -11.27 13.35 4.59
CA LEU A 243 -9.96 13.80 5.06
C LEU A 243 -9.29 12.75 5.95
N ASP A 244 -8.03 12.47 5.69
CA ASP A 244 -7.20 11.65 6.55
C ASP A 244 -6.83 12.42 7.82
N LEU A 245 -7.28 11.95 8.97
CA LEU A 245 -6.97 12.52 10.28
C LEU A 245 -5.95 11.67 11.06
N VAL A 246 -5.34 10.68 10.41
CA VAL A 246 -4.29 9.83 10.96
C VAL A 246 -2.91 10.29 10.47
N GLU A 247 -2.64 10.20 9.17
CA GLU A 247 -1.40 10.67 8.56
C GLU A 247 -1.46 12.15 8.17
N GLY A 248 -2.64 12.65 7.87
CA GLY A 248 -2.90 14.06 7.56
C GLY A 248 -3.20 14.91 8.80
N GLY A 249 -2.35 14.87 9.83
CA GLY A 249 -2.59 15.60 11.10
C GLY A 249 -2.92 17.08 10.92
N LYS A 250 -2.36 17.74 9.91
CA LYS A 250 -2.66 19.14 9.58
C LYS A 250 -4.07 19.37 9.04
N ASN A 251 -4.80 18.34 8.58
CA ASN A 251 -6.18 18.54 8.14
C ASN A 251 -7.08 19.07 9.27
N LEU A 252 -6.85 18.65 10.51
CA LEU A 252 -7.56 19.18 11.67
C LEU A 252 -7.21 20.65 11.90
N GLU A 253 -5.93 21.03 11.83
CA GLU A 253 -5.47 22.42 11.94
C GLU A 253 -6.06 23.31 10.82
N LEU A 254 -6.24 22.76 9.61
CA LEU A 254 -6.90 23.47 8.50
C LEU A 254 -8.38 23.72 8.78
N ILE A 255 -9.09 22.72 9.33
CA ILE A 255 -10.49 22.87 9.77
C ILE A 255 -10.60 23.94 10.87
N GLU A 256 -9.69 23.92 11.85
CA GLU A 256 -9.64 24.92 12.93
C GLU A 256 -9.40 26.34 12.39
N SER A 257 -8.48 26.47 11.42
CA SER A 257 -8.02 27.77 10.94
C SER A 257 -8.97 28.39 9.91
N TYR A 258 -9.57 27.58 9.05
CA TYR A 258 -10.36 28.03 7.90
C TYR A 258 -11.84 27.66 8.00
N GLY A 259 -12.24 26.85 8.98
CA GLY A 259 -13.59 26.31 9.10
C GLY A 259 -13.87 25.15 8.15
N PHE A 260 -15.03 24.53 8.31
CA PHE A 260 -15.58 23.52 7.43
C PHE A 260 -17.00 23.94 6.99
N PRO A 261 -17.34 23.91 5.68
CA PRO A 261 -18.64 24.39 5.19
C PRO A 261 -19.81 23.59 5.77
N SER A 262 -20.89 24.30 6.16
CA SER A 262 -22.07 23.68 6.78
C SER A 262 -22.95 22.88 5.81
N ASP A 263 -22.74 23.04 4.51
CA ASP A 263 -23.44 22.34 3.43
C ASP A 263 -22.76 21.05 2.98
N LYS A 264 -21.64 20.66 3.63
CA LYS A 264 -20.86 19.47 3.26
C LYS A 264 -20.81 18.46 4.41
N GLN A 265 -20.74 17.18 4.06
CA GLN A 265 -20.39 16.11 5.00
C GLN A 265 -18.86 15.94 5.07
N LEU A 266 -18.35 15.68 6.28
CA LEU A 266 -16.96 15.33 6.53
C LEU A 266 -16.82 13.83 6.77
N PHE A 267 -16.21 13.11 5.85
CA PHE A 267 -15.79 11.74 6.07
C PHE A 267 -14.46 11.75 6.82
N ALA A 268 -14.55 11.66 8.13
CA ALA A 268 -13.41 11.78 9.04
C ALA A 268 -12.62 10.47 9.12
N GLY A 269 -11.46 10.41 8.51
CA GLY A 269 -10.56 9.25 8.50
C GLY A 269 -9.86 9.06 9.84
N LEU A 270 -10.51 8.42 10.80
CA LEU A 270 -10.10 8.29 12.19
C LEU A 270 -9.53 6.92 12.56
N VAL A 271 -9.95 5.86 11.84
CA VAL A 271 -9.43 4.51 12.02
C VAL A 271 -8.30 4.27 11.01
N ASN A 272 -7.12 3.92 11.49
CA ASN A 272 -5.94 3.75 10.64
C ASN A 272 -6.11 2.57 9.67
N GLY A 273 -6.31 2.85 8.38
CA GLY A 273 -6.47 1.84 7.32
C GLY A 273 -5.16 1.25 6.79
N LYS A 274 -3.99 1.79 7.21
CA LYS A 274 -2.68 1.38 6.72
C LYS A 274 -1.84 0.63 7.75
N ASN A 275 -2.13 0.77 9.04
CA ASN A 275 -1.42 0.08 10.11
C ASN A 275 -2.35 -0.89 10.85
N ILE A 276 -1.76 -1.84 11.54
CA ILE A 276 -2.43 -3.06 12.04
C ILE A 276 -2.76 -3.02 13.54
N TRP A 277 -2.52 -1.91 14.20
CA TRP A 277 -2.77 -1.80 15.64
C TRP A 277 -4.24 -1.53 15.93
N ILE A 278 -4.71 -2.02 17.09
CA ILE A 278 -6.03 -1.66 17.61
C ILE A 278 -6.17 -0.15 17.72
N ASN A 279 -7.35 0.38 17.40
CA ASN A 279 -7.64 1.78 17.61
C ASN A 279 -7.65 2.12 19.11
N ASN A 280 -7.05 3.24 19.49
CA ASN A 280 -7.14 3.77 20.85
C ASN A 280 -8.41 4.63 20.96
N TYR A 281 -9.49 4.06 21.47
CA TYR A 281 -10.78 4.74 21.54
C TYR A 281 -10.73 6.03 22.33
N ALA A 282 -10.00 6.12 23.45
CA ALA A 282 -9.87 7.37 24.18
C ALA A 282 -9.27 8.48 23.31
N ARG A 283 -8.15 8.19 22.65
CA ARG A 283 -7.49 9.15 21.76
C ARG A 283 -8.37 9.54 20.57
N THR A 284 -9.11 8.60 20.02
CA THR A 284 -10.02 8.84 18.90
C THR A 284 -11.22 9.67 19.33
N MET A 285 -11.83 9.35 20.47
CA MET A 285 -12.95 10.13 21.06
C MET A 285 -12.53 11.56 21.39
N ASP A 286 -11.32 11.76 21.94
CA ASP A 286 -10.80 13.12 22.21
C ASP A 286 -10.61 13.90 20.90
N LYS A 287 -10.12 13.25 19.84
CA LYS A 287 -10.00 13.86 18.52
C LYS A 287 -11.36 14.22 17.92
N ILE A 288 -12.36 13.36 18.06
CA ILE A 288 -13.73 13.64 17.63
C ILE A 288 -14.33 14.81 18.41
N LYS A 289 -14.21 14.81 19.73
CA LYS A 289 -14.68 15.94 20.58
C LYS A 289 -14.03 17.26 20.19
N HIS A 290 -12.76 17.21 19.83
CA HIS A 290 -12.05 18.39 19.34
C HIS A 290 -12.60 18.86 17.99
N LEU A 291 -12.79 17.92 17.05
CA LEU A 291 -13.37 18.18 15.72
C LEU A 291 -14.78 18.80 15.82
N LEU A 292 -15.61 18.30 16.72
CA LEU A 292 -17.00 18.77 16.93
C LEU A 292 -17.12 20.19 17.47
N LYS A 293 -16.01 20.86 17.82
CA LYS A 293 -16.00 22.32 18.10
C LYS A 293 -16.11 23.15 16.83
N TYR A 294 -15.78 22.58 15.67
CA TYR A 294 -15.64 23.27 14.38
C TYR A 294 -16.58 22.72 13.31
N VAL A 295 -17.07 21.48 13.47
CA VAL A 295 -17.95 20.79 12.52
C VAL A 295 -19.17 20.27 13.28
N ASN A 296 -20.37 20.46 12.75
CA ASN A 296 -21.59 19.95 13.38
C ASN A 296 -21.59 18.41 13.38
N SER A 297 -22.09 17.80 14.44
CA SER A 297 -22.12 16.34 14.57
C SER A 297 -22.86 15.64 13.41
N GLU A 298 -23.93 16.22 12.90
CA GLU A 298 -24.72 15.71 11.78
C GLU A 298 -23.96 15.69 10.44
N GLN A 299 -22.86 16.44 10.34
CA GLN A 299 -22.01 16.48 9.14
C GLN A 299 -20.91 15.42 9.20
N VAL A 300 -20.61 14.82 10.36
CA VAL A 300 -19.45 13.92 10.54
C VAL A 300 -19.84 12.49 10.26
N VAL A 301 -19.12 11.87 9.33
CA VAL A 301 -19.19 10.44 9.02
C VAL A 301 -17.86 9.81 9.46
N LEU A 302 -17.92 8.80 10.34
CA LEU A 302 -16.74 8.06 10.77
C LEU A 302 -16.20 7.21 9.60
N ASN A 303 -14.90 7.29 9.37
CA ASN A 303 -14.28 6.60 8.24
C ASN A 303 -12.91 6.03 8.62
N THR A 304 -12.43 5.08 7.82
CA THR A 304 -11.01 4.71 7.82
C THR A 304 -10.17 5.80 7.15
N SER A 305 -8.91 5.94 7.57
CA SER A 305 -8.00 6.96 7.01
C SER A 305 -7.68 6.72 5.53
N CYS A 306 -7.74 5.47 5.09
CA CYS A 306 -7.57 5.04 3.69
C CYS A 306 -8.22 3.66 3.50
N SER A 307 -8.11 3.09 2.31
CA SER A 307 -8.61 1.75 1.99
C SER A 307 -7.99 0.68 2.90
N LEU A 308 -8.79 -0.28 3.37
CA LEU A 308 -8.35 -1.44 4.14
C LEU A 308 -7.57 -2.48 3.30
N LEU A 309 -7.34 -2.22 2.02
CA LEU A 309 -6.45 -3.00 1.14
C LEU A 309 -5.02 -3.11 1.71
N HIS A 310 -4.60 -2.15 2.53
CA HIS A 310 -3.23 -2.04 3.04
C HIS A 310 -2.99 -2.82 4.32
N VAL A 311 -4.02 -3.40 4.93
CA VAL A 311 -3.94 -4.25 6.12
C VAL A 311 -4.42 -5.66 5.80
N PRO A 312 -3.97 -6.71 6.54
CA PRO A 312 -4.42 -8.07 6.32
C PRO A 312 -5.93 -8.24 6.60
N TYR A 313 -6.47 -9.37 6.18
CA TYR A 313 -7.91 -9.62 6.22
C TYR A 313 -8.51 -9.69 7.63
N SER A 314 -8.00 -10.59 8.49
CA SER A 314 -8.47 -10.75 9.88
C SER A 314 -7.39 -11.33 10.79
N ALA A 315 -7.24 -10.75 11.99
CA ALA A 315 -6.33 -11.23 13.02
C ALA A 315 -6.82 -12.55 13.68
N GLU A 316 -8.06 -12.95 13.45
CA GLU A 316 -8.63 -14.21 13.94
C GLU A 316 -7.80 -15.42 13.48
N TYR A 317 -7.25 -15.35 12.27
CA TYR A 317 -6.43 -16.43 11.69
C TYR A 317 -4.99 -16.49 12.21
N GLU A 318 -4.55 -15.54 13.03
CA GLU A 318 -3.21 -15.48 13.60
C GLU A 318 -3.09 -16.32 14.89
N VAL A 319 -3.41 -17.60 14.81
CA VAL A 319 -3.47 -18.49 15.96
C VAL A 319 -2.11 -18.66 16.66
N LYS A 320 -1.01 -18.69 15.89
CA LYS A 320 0.34 -18.88 16.42
C LYS A 320 0.88 -17.68 17.23
N LEU A 321 0.33 -16.48 17.02
CA LEU A 321 0.70 -15.32 17.82
C LEU A 321 0.15 -15.37 19.26
N GLY A 322 -0.83 -16.26 19.52
CA GLY A 322 -1.36 -16.51 20.86
C GLY A 322 -1.97 -15.27 21.53
N ALA A 323 -2.19 -15.39 22.84
CA ALA A 323 -2.73 -14.33 23.67
C ALA A 323 -1.73 -13.21 23.97
N GLU A 324 -0.45 -13.41 23.67
CA GLU A 324 0.60 -12.43 23.95
C GLU A 324 0.59 -11.26 22.96
N TYR A 325 0.33 -11.53 21.67
CA TYR A 325 0.43 -10.51 20.62
C TYR A 325 -0.88 -10.26 19.87
N ARG A 326 -1.65 -11.33 19.58
CA ARG A 326 -2.86 -11.24 18.76
C ARG A 326 -3.88 -10.19 19.23
N PRO A 327 -4.15 -10.01 20.54
CA PRO A 327 -5.15 -9.03 20.99
C PRO A 327 -4.83 -7.58 20.66
N TYR A 328 -3.60 -7.27 20.30
CA TYR A 328 -3.18 -5.92 19.94
C TYR A 328 -3.28 -5.63 18.43
N LEU A 329 -3.67 -6.62 17.63
CA LEU A 329 -3.78 -6.52 16.18
C LEU A 329 -5.23 -6.26 15.77
N SER A 330 -5.39 -5.35 14.82
CA SER A 330 -6.65 -4.99 14.19
C SER A 330 -6.44 -4.94 12.68
N PHE A 331 -6.94 -5.95 11.98
CA PHE A 331 -6.88 -6.08 10.53
C PHE A 331 -8.19 -5.56 9.89
N ALA A 332 -8.45 -5.83 8.62
CA ALA A 332 -9.57 -5.23 7.92
C ALA A 332 -10.94 -5.48 8.60
N ARG A 333 -11.22 -6.74 9.00
CA ARG A 333 -12.47 -7.07 9.70
C ARG A 333 -12.59 -6.38 11.06
N GLU A 334 -11.52 -6.42 11.84
CA GLU A 334 -11.50 -5.80 13.18
C GLU A 334 -11.67 -4.28 13.07
N LYS A 335 -11.10 -3.63 12.03
CA LYS A 335 -11.26 -2.19 11.79
C LYS A 335 -12.68 -1.77 11.41
N LEU A 336 -13.42 -2.63 10.72
CA LEU A 336 -14.86 -2.41 10.51
C LEU A 336 -15.62 -2.43 11.84
N ASN A 337 -15.29 -3.37 12.74
CA ASN A 337 -15.88 -3.42 14.08
C ASN A 337 -15.51 -2.19 14.91
N GLU A 338 -14.25 -1.70 14.80
CA GLU A 338 -13.83 -0.46 15.48
C GLU A 338 -14.66 0.76 15.06
N LEU A 339 -15.04 0.86 13.78
CA LEU A 339 -15.96 1.92 13.32
C LEU A 339 -17.35 1.79 13.97
N GLY A 340 -17.89 0.56 14.05
CA GLY A 340 -19.15 0.27 14.73
C GLY A 340 -19.09 0.60 16.22
N ASP A 341 -18.02 0.18 16.90
CA ASP A 341 -17.81 0.48 18.32
C ASP A 341 -17.71 2.01 18.57
N LEU A 342 -16.98 2.75 17.73
CA LEU A 342 -16.87 4.20 17.85
C LEU A 342 -18.23 4.90 17.63
N LYS A 343 -19.06 4.41 16.71
CA LYS A 343 -20.43 4.92 16.51
C LYS A 343 -21.26 4.72 17.78
N GLU A 344 -21.29 3.51 18.33
CA GLU A 344 -22.02 3.22 19.57
C GLU A 344 -21.52 4.08 20.75
N LEU A 345 -20.19 4.26 20.88
CA LEU A 345 -19.61 5.10 21.93
C LEU A 345 -19.97 6.58 21.79
N LEU A 346 -20.15 7.08 20.56
CA LEU A 346 -20.58 8.47 20.33
C LEU A 346 -22.05 8.71 20.69
N GLU A 347 -22.89 7.69 20.56
CA GLU A 347 -24.31 7.73 20.94
C GLU A 347 -24.51 7.54 22.45
N ASP A 348 -23.53 6.96 23.15
CA ASP A 348 -23.56 6.71 24.60
C ASP A 348 -23.03 7.92 25.38
N SER A 349 -23.91 8.64 26.08
CA SER A 349 -23.52 9.80 26.90
C SER A 349 -22.60 9.42 28.09
N ASP A 350 -22.61 8.15 28.53
CA ASP A 350 -21.77 7.62 29.60
C ASP A 350 -20.68 6.65 29.08
N TYR A 351 -20.25 6.83 27.86
CA TYR A 351 -19.29 5.96 27.19
C TYR A 351 -18.01 5.62 27.99
N PRO A 352 -17.49 6.47 28.93
CA PRO A 352 -16.33 6.10 29.74
C PRO A 352 -16.57 4.86 30.62
N HIS A 353 -17.83 4.54 30.92
CA HIS A 353 -18.25 3.34 31.68
C HIS A 353 -18.74 2.20 30.78
N ASN A 354 -18.70 2.38 29.46
CA ASN A 354 -19.07 1.34 28.51
C ASN A 354 -18.04 0.21 28.51
N ASP A 355 -18.49 -1.03 28.54
CA ASP A 355 -17.63 -2.23 28.62
C ASP A 355 -16.63 -2.32 27.47
N ARG A 356 -17.02 -1.93 26.24
CA ARG A 356 -16.13 -1.93 25.07
C ARG A 356 -15.02 -0.91 25.22
N PHE A 357 -15.36 0.28 25.71
CA PHE A 357 -14.37 1.32 25.97
C PHE A 357 -13.37 0.90 27.04
N ILE A 358 -13.87 0.36 28.16
CA ILE A 358 -13.03 -0.13 29.27
C ILE A 358 -12.11 -1.27 28.80
N ALA A 359 -12.65 -2.24 28.05
CA ALA A 359 -11.87 -3.34 27.48
C ALA A 359 -10.77 -2.85 26.54
N ASN A 360 -11.10 -1.90 25.64
CA ASN A 360 -10.13 -1.29 24.74
C ASN A 360 -9.01 -0.57 25.52
N GLN A 361 -9.35 0.25 26.53
CA GLN A 361 -8.37 0.95 27.34
C GLN A 361 -7.45 -0.02 28.10
N ALA A 362 -8.00 -1.13 28.60
CA ALA A 362 -7.19 -2.16 29.25
C ALA A 362 -6.15 -2.77 28.27
N LEU A 363 -6.55 -3.06 27.02
CA LEU A 363 -5.64 -3.57 25.99
C LEU A 363 -4.60 -2.54 25.58
N VAL A 364 -5.00 -1.28 25.34
CA VAL A 364 -4.09 -0.18 25.00
C VAL A 364 -3.06 0.04 26.11
N ASN A 365 -3.48 0.00 27.37
CA ASN A 365 -2.56 0.14 28.51
C ASN A 365 -1.57 -1.04 28.59
N LYS A 366 -2.04 -2.28 28.37
CA LYS A 366 -1.15 -3.45 28.31
C LYS A 366 -0.14 -3.34 27.17
N LEU A 367 -0.59 -2.93 25.98
CA LEU A 367 0.28 -2.72 24.82
C LEU A 367 1.33 -1.63 25.08
N SER A 368 0.94 -0.51 25.68
CA SER A 368 1.85 0.61 25.98
C SER A 368 2.91 0.23 26.99
N ASN A 369 2.56 -0.61 27.98
CA ASN A 369 3.46 -1.06 29.04
C ASN A 369 4.13 -2.43 28.75
N HIS A 370 4.02 -2.93 27.51
CA HIS A 370 4.56 -4.24 27.19
C HIS A 370 6.10 -4.25 27.33
N PRO A 371 6.71 -5.23 28.02
CA PRO A 371 8.15 -5.24 28.30
C PRO A 371 9.03 -5.15 27.05
N ALA A 372 8.60 -5.75 25.93
CA ALA A 372 9.32 -5.67 24.67
C ALA A 372 9.49 -4.24 24.13
N LYS A 373 8.62 -3.29 24.54
CA LYS A 373 8.66 -1.88 24.13
C LYS A 373 9.60 -1.01 24.99
N HIS A 374 10.11 -1.55 26.09
CA HIS A 374 10.88 -0.81 27.09
C HIS A 374 12.15 -1.56 27.47
N ARG A 375 13.01 -1.90 26.48
CA ARG A 375 14.28 -2.58 26.72
C ARG A 375 15.33 -1.60 27.24
N PRO A 376 15.80 -1.75 28.49
CA PRO A 376 16.71 -0.79 29.11
C PRO A 376 18.02 -0.61 28.32
N GLU A 377 18.58 -1.69 27.79
CA GLU A 377 19.81 -1.67 27.01
C GLU A 377 19.68 -0.91 25.69
N VAL A 378 18.54 -1.03 25.01
CA VAL A 378 18.25 -0.26 23.77
C VAL A 378 18.10 1.22 24.10
N ARG A 379 17.35 1.54 25.14
CA ARG A 379 17.14 2.92 25.59
C ARG A 379 18.45 3.56 26.07
N ALA A 380 19.30 2.83 26.78
CA ALA A 380 20.62 3.30 27.19
C ALA A 380 21.51 3.58 25.96
N ARG A 381 21.52 2.69 24.95
CA ARG A 381 22.29 2.90 23.70
C ARG A 381 21.81 4.14 22.95
N LEU A 382 20.50 4.33 22.81
CA LEU A 382 19.94 5.52 22.14
C LEU A 382 20.35 6.81 22.87
N LYS A 383 20.30 6.84 24.20
CA LYS A 383 20.73 8.00 25.00
C LYS A 383 22.23 8.28 24.90
N SER A 384 23.04 7.29 24.60
CA SER A 384 24.50 7.43 24.47
C SER A 384 24.94 7.92 23.09
N LEU A 385 24.03 8.02 22.11
CA LEU A 385 24.37 8.52 20.78
C LEU A 385 24.73 10.01 20.83
N THR A 386 25.78 10.37 20.13
CA THR A 386 26.31 11.72 20.00
C THR A 386 26.37 12.13 18.53
N GLY A 387 26.63 13.40 18.24
CA GLY A 387 26.84 13.86 16.87
C GLY A 387 27.94 13.11 16.12
N ALA A 388 28.93 12.58 16.82
CA ALA A 388 30.01 11.77 16.21
C ALA A 388 29.51 10.43 15.68
N ASP A 389 28.47 9.83 16.28
CA ASP A 389 27.90 8.55 15.81
C ASP A 389 27.19 8.69 14.45
N TYR A 390 26.77 9.89 14.06
CA TYR A 390 26.12 10.18 12.77
C TYR A 390 27.10 10.54 11.65
N VAL A 391 28.40 10.62 11.94
CA VAL A 391 29.42 10.97 10.97
C VAL A 391 30.37 9.81 10.76
N ARG A 392 30.56 9.43 9.49
CA ARG A 392 31.48 8.35 9.13
C ARG A 392 32.91 8.85 8.99
N HIS A 393 33.82 8.27 9.77
CA HIS A 393 35.25 8.49 9.69
C HIS A 393 36.00 7.23 9.24
N PRO A 394 37.04 7.37 8.41
CA PRO A 394 37.48 8.59 7.70
C PRO A 394 36.45 9.07 6.69
N CYS A 395 36.56 10.32 6.25
CA CYS A 395 35.62 10.92 5.29
C CYS A 395 35.71 10.21 3.90
N TYR A 396 34.74 10.47 3.01
CA TYR A 396 34.66 9.81 1.71
C TYR A 396 35.95 9.95 0.90
N LYS A 397 36.55 11.15 0.85
CA LYS A 397 37.76 11.43 0.04
C LYS A 397 38.96 10.56 0.49
N GLU A 398 39.12 10.39 1.76
CA GLU A 398 40.20 9.55 2.32
C GLU A 398 39.93 8.06 2.11
N ARG A 399 38.68 7.65 2.33
CA ARG A 399 38.27 6.25 2.16
C ARG A 399 38.39 5.76 0.73
N ILE A 400 37.96 6.58 -0.26
CA ILE A 400 37.95 6.15 -1.66
C ILE A 400 39.35 5.83 -2.18
N GLU A 401 40.37 6.59 -1.76
CA GLU A 401 41.76 6.33 -2.15
C GLU A 401 42.30 5.04 -1.51
N ALA A 402 42.00 4.83 -0.23
CA ALA A 402 42.36 3.56 0.42
C ALA A 402 41.64 2.36 -0.20
N GLN A 403 40.35 2.50 -0.55
CA GLN A 403 39.56 1.45 -1.19
C GLN A 403 40.05 1.14 -2.61
N LYS A 404 40.35 2.14 -3.43
CA LYS A 404 40.92 1.95 -4.75
C LYS A 404 42.22 1.14 -4.70
N LYS A 405 43.10 1.51 -3.76
CA LYS A 405 44.38 0.81 -3.58
C LYS A 405 44.18 -0.61 -3.05
N GLY A 406 43.29 -0.80 -2.07
CA GLY A 406 43.08 -2.08 -1.41
C GLY A 406 42.32 -3.10 -2.27
N LEU A 407 41.36 -2.65 -3.10
CA LEU A 407 40.55 -3.54 -3.92
C LEU A 407 41.18 -3.83 -5.30
N GLY A 408 42.05 -2.96 -5.81
CA GLY A 408 42.74 -3.15 -7.10
C GLY A 408 41.80 -3.26 -8.32
N LEU A 409 40.59 -2.68 -8.26
CA LEU A 409 39.57 -2.83 -9.27
C LEU A 409 39.89 -2.02 -10.55
N PRO A 410 39.46 -2.48 -11.73
CA PRO A 410 39.56 -1.72 -12.97
C PRO A 410 38.74 -0.42 -12.93
N LYS A 411 38.91 0.44 -13.93
CA LYS A 411 38.22 1.74 -14.00
C LYS A 411 36.68 1.62 -14.01
N LEU A 412 36.15 0.57 -14.61
CA LEU A 412 34.71 0.24 -14.71
C LEU A 412 34.51 -1.22 -14.26
N PRO A 413 34.49 -1.48 -12.96
CA PRO A 413 34.34 -2.85 -12.47
C PRO A 413 32.93 -3.38 -12.69
N THR A 414 32.86 -4.65 -13.04
CA THR A 414 31.60 -5.37 -13.24
C THR A 414 31.16 -6.06 -11.95
N THR A 415 29.85 -6.08 -11.67
CA THR A 415 29.24 -6.79 -10.54
C THR A 415 27.76 -6.99 -10.82
N THR A 416 27.10 -7.86 -10.07
CA THR A 416 25.63 -7.98 -10.03
C THR A 416 25.05 -7.24 -8.83
N ILE A 417 23.70 -7.14 -8.75
CA ILE A 417 23.03 -6.49 -7.61
C ILE A 417 23.29 -7.23 -6.31
N GLY A 418 23.17 -8.57 -6.27
CA GLY A 418 23.40 -9.38 -5.06
C GLY A 418 22.66 -10.70 -5.07
N SER A 419 21.35 -10.71 -5.26
CA SER A 419 20.54 -11.93 -5.30
C SER A 419 20.61 -12.63 -6.66
N PHE A 420 20.67 -13.96 -6.60
CA PHE A 420 20.48 -14.85 -7.75
C PHE A 420 19.11 -15.52 -7.69
N PRO A 421 18.60 -16.08 -8.81
CA PRO A 421 17.28 -16.70 -8.84
C PRO A 421 17.18 -17.84 -7.83
N GLN A 422 16.08 -17.85 -7.06
CA GLN A 422 15.77 -18.93 -6.12
C GLN A 422 15.32 -20.16 -6.91
N THR A 423 16.19 -21.17 -7.04
CA THR A 423 15.87 -22.42 -7.75
C THR A 423 14.81 -23.24 -7.01
N ALA A 424 14.28 -24.27 -7.67
CA ALA A 424 13.32 -25.19 -7.04
C ALA A 424 13.97 -25.91 -5.85
N GLU A 425 15.25 -26.31 -5.98
CA GLU A 425 16.05 -26.98 -4.95
C GLU A 425 16.20 -26.09 -3.73
N VAL A 426 16.59 -24.83 -3.87
CA VAL A 426 16.76 -23.88 -2.74
C VAL A 426 15.44 -23.66 -2.02
N ARG A 427 14.31 -23.55 -2.76
CA ARG A 427 12.98 -23.43 -2.14
C ARG A 427 12.58 -24.69 -1.37
N GLN A 428 12.84 -25.89 -1.93
CA GLN A 428 12.57 -27.15 -1.28
C GLN A 428 13.42 -27.33 -0.02
N LEU A 429 14.72 -27.00 -0.09
CA LEU A 429 15.64 -27.05 1.04
C LEU A 429 15.13 -26.19 2.21
N ARG A 430 14.72 -24.95 1.94
CA ARG A 430 14.15 -24.06 2.96
C ARG A 430 12.85 -24.62 3.55
N GLN A 431 12.00 -25.24 2.72
CA GLN A 431 10.78 -25.88 3.19
C GLN A 431 11.08 -27.09 4.10
N GLN A 432 12.07 -27.91 3.76
CA GLN A 432 12.49 -29.05 4.58
C GLN A 432 13.01 -28.58 5.95
N PHE A 433 13.84 -27.53 5.97
CA PHE A 433 14.33 -26.92 7.21
C PHE A 433 13.18 -26.38 8.07
N ARG A 434 12.26 -25.60 7.49
CA ARG A 434 11.08 -25.07 8.20
C ARG A 434 10.16 -26.16 8.78
N LYS A 435 10.11 -27.33 8.15
CA LYS A 435 9.36 -28.52 8.63
C LYS A 435 10.13 -29.38 9.62
N GLY A 436 11.38 -29.03 9.95
CA GLY A 436 12.24 -29.83 10.83
C GLY A 436 12.67 -31.17 10.23
N LEU A 437 12.62 -31.33 8.90
CA LEU A 437 13.06 -32.54 8.21
C LEU A 437 14.58 -32.60 8.04
N ILE A 438 15.26 -31.48 8.13
CA ILE A 438 16.72 -31.34 8.18
C ILE A 438 17.05 -30.36 9.32
N ASP A 439 18.20 -30.53 9.93
CA ASP A 439 18.71 -29.64 10.95
C ASP A 439 19.39 -28.38 10.38
N GLU A 440 19.81 -27.48 11.25
CA GLU A 440 20.43 -26.21 10.86
C GLU A 440 21.80 -26.43 10.18
N ASP A 441 22.56 -27.39 10.62
CA ASP A 441 23.89 -27.67 10.08
C ASP A 441 23.81 -28.21 8.65
N GLU A 442 22.90 -29.14 8.39
CA GLU A 442 22.64 -29.67 7.05
C GLU A 442 22.06 -28.57 6.13
N TYR A 443 21.15 -27.77 6.63
CA TYR A 443 20.62 -26.62 5.87
C TYR A 443 21.75 -25.66 5.48
N LYS A 444 22.59 -25.26 6.43
CA LYS A 444 23.74 -24.38 6.17
C LYS A 444 24.72 -24.98 5.18
N ARG A 445 25.02 -26.28 5.32
CA ARG A 445 25.93 -26.99 4.41
C ARG A 445 25.46 -26.90 2.97
N GLN A 446 24.16 -27.17 2.70
CA GLN A 446 23.60 -27.14 1.36
C GLN A 446 23.50 -25.71 0.80
N ILE A 447 23.17 -24.71 1.62
CA ILE A 447 23.21 -23.29 1.18
C ILE A 447 24.64 -22.89 0.81
N LYS A 448 25.66 -23.32 1.55
CA LYS A 448 27.08 -23.07 1.22
C LYS A 448 27.48 -23.69 -0.12
N GLU A 449 26.96 -24.86 -0.49
CA GLU A 449 27.17 -25.47 -1.80
C GLU A 449 26.62 -24.59 -2.94
N HIS A 450 25.40 -24.07 -2.80
CA HIS A 450 24.82 -23.13 -3.77
C HIS A 450 25.63 -21.82 -3.86
N ILE A 451 26.12 -21.31 -2.74
CA ILE A 451 27.02 -20.13 -2.74
C ILE A 451 28.32 -20.47 -3.51
N GLY A 452 28.91 -21.63 -3.29
CA GLY A 452 30.10 -22.07 -4.02
C GLY A 452 29.88 -22.11 -5.53
N GLN A 453 28.77 -22.69 -5.96
CA GLN A 453 28.42 -22.74 -7.40
C GLN A 453 28.27 -21.36 -8.03
N VAL A 454 27.63 -20.41 -7.34
CA VAL A 454 27.44 -19.06 -7.87
C VAL A 454 28.73 -18.22 -7.86
N ILE A 455 29.63 -18.47 -6.92
CA ILE A 455 30.97 -17.83 -6.93
C ILE A 455 31.75 -18.30 -8.17
N LEU A 456 31.83 -19.62 -8.40
CA LEU A 456 32.49 -20.18 -9.58
C LEU A 456 31.89 -19.65 -10.90
N LEU A 457 30.57 -19.62 -11.00
CA LEU A 457 29.89 -19.08 -12.19
C LEU A 457 30.29 -17.63 -12.48
N GLN A 458 30.36 -16.78 -11.44
CA GLN A 458 30.73 -15.38 -11.61
C GLN A 458 32.22 -15.22 -11.97
N GLU A 459 33.09 -16.10 -11.48
CA GLU A 459 34.50 -16.12 -11.90
C GLU A 459 34.65 -16.49 -13.36
N ASP A 460 33.95 -17.53 -13.82
CA ASP A 460 33.94 -17.99 -15.21
C ASP A 460 33.40 -16.90 -16.16
N LEU A 461 32.40 -16.14 -15.74
CA LEU A 461 31.84 -15.01 -16.46
C LEU A 461 32.74 -13.76 -16.42
N GLY A 462 33.79 -13.75 -15.63
CA GLY A 462 34.77 -12.67 -15.56
C GLY A 462 34.32 -11.44 -14.77
N PHE A 463 33.39 -11.55 -13.80
CA PHE A 463 33.00 -10.43 -12.93
C PHE A 463 34.17 -10.00 -12.02
N ASP A 464 34.33 -8.69 -11.84
CA ASP A 464 35.39 -8.11 -10.99
C ASP A 464 35.06 -8.15 -9.49
N VAL A 465 33.79 -7.95 -9.14
CA VAL A 465 33.29 -8.01 -7.76
C VAL A 465 32.14 -9.01 -7.69
N LEU A 466 32.33 -10.06 -6.90
CA LEU A 466 31.39 -11.16 -6.80
C LEU A 466 30.34 -10.91 -5.69
N VAL A 467 29.29 -11.72 -5.70
CA VAL A 467 28.25 -11.74 -4.66
C VAL A 467 27.93 -13.17 -4.25
N HIS A 468 27.47 -13.39 -3.02
CA HIS A 468 27.17 -14.75 -2.53
C HIS A 468 25.78 -15.29 -2.98
N GLY A 469 24.99 -14.50 -3.71
CA GLY A 469 23.72 -14.95 -4.31
C GLY A 469 22.49 -14.86 -3.40
N GLU A 470 22.63 -14.60 -2.11
CA GLU A 470 21.54 -14.46 -1.12
C GLU A 470 20.63 -15.70 -0.98
N TYR A 471 21.17 -16.89 -1.15
CA TYR A 471 20.39 -18.14 -1.09
C TYR A 471 19.82 -18.47 0.29
N GLU A 472 20.42 -17.95 1.36
CA GLU A 472 19.93 -18.08 2.74
C GLU A 472 18.64 -17.29 2.99
N ARG A 473 18.30 -16.32 2.12
CA ARG A 473 17.16 -15.39 2.29
C ARG A 473 15.96 -15.83 1.46
N ASN A 474 14.76 -15.70 2.02
CA ASN A 474 13.51 -15.79 1.28
C ASN A 474 13.04 -14.41 0.79
N ASP A 475 12.73 -13.52 1.73
CA ASP A 475 12.46 -12.10 1.53
C ASP A 475 13.52 -11.27 2.27
N ARG A 476 13.92 -10.14 1.67
CA ARG A 476 14.99 -9.31 2.22
C ARG A 476 14.64 -8.63 3.53
N VAL A 477 13.36 -8.34 3.76
CA VAL A 477 12.90 -7.66 4.98
C VAL A 477 12.57 -8.69 6.06
N GLU A 478 11.84 -9.75 5.70
CA GLU A 478 11.51 -10.86 6.60
C GLU A 478 12.79 -11.48 7.20
N TYR A 479 13.80 -11.80 6.37
CA TYR A 479 15.06 -12.38 6.82
C TYR A 479 15.77 -11.54 7.88
N PHE A 480 15.86 -10.22 7.69
CA PHE A 480 16.50 -9.34 8.68
C PHE A 480 15.65 -9.21 9.93
N GLY A 481 14.32 -9.09 9.79
CA GLY A 481 13.41 -9.05 10.93
C GLY A 481 13.47 -10.30 11.80
N GLU A 482 13.51 -11.52 11.19
CA GLU A 482 13.65 -12.79 11.91
C GLU A 482 14.95 -12.90 12.73
N ASN A 483 15.99 -12.13 12.37
CA ASN A 483 17.26 -12.07 13.07
C ASN A 483 17.40 -10.85 14.00
N LEU A 484 16.32 -10.10 14.23
CA LEU A 484 16.26 -8.95 15.11
C LEU A 484 15.18 -9.17 16.19
N GLU A 485 15.56 -9.01 17.45
CA GLU A 485 14.58 -8.96 18.54
C GLU A 485 13.69 -7.71 18.38
N GLY A 486 12.45 -7.80 18.83
CA GLY A 486 11.46 -6.70 18.71
C GLY A 486 10.58 -6.81 17.49
N PHE A 487 10.85 -7.75 16.57
CA PHE A 487 9.96 -8.09 15.46
C PHE A 487 9.06 -9.28 15.81
N ILE A 488 7.86 -9.30 15.29
CA ILE A 488 6.95 -10.45 15.27
C ILE A 488 6.45 -10.69 13.84
N PHE A 489 6.01 -11.92 13.57
CA PHE A 489 5.62 -12.37 12.24
C PHE A 489 4.24 -13.03 12.28
N THR A 490 3.41 -12.64 11.35
CA THR A 490 2.10 -13.27 11.13
C THR A 490 2.23 -14.56 10.32
N GLU A 491 1.23 -15.43 10.41
CA GLU A 491 1.11 -16.61 9.54
C GLU A 491 0.30 -16.28 8.28
N ASN A 492 -0.80 -15.54 8.44
CA ASN A 492 -1.78 -15.21 7.40
C ASN A 492 -1.87 -13.70 7.09
N GLY A 493 -0.98 -12.90 7.64
CA GLY A 493 -0.97 -11.44 7.49
C GLY A 493 -0.57 -10.94 6.10
N TRP A 494 -1.13 -11.54 5.06
CA TRP A 494 -0.88 -11.18 3.67
C TRP A 494 -1.62 -9.91 3.26
N VAL A 495 -0.92 -9.03 2.55
CA VAL A 495 -1.51 -7.89 1.83
C VAL A 495 -1.10 -7.93 0.37
N GLN A 496 -1.92 -7.35 -0.49
CA GLN A 496 -1.62 -7.29 -1.91
C GLN A 496 -0.41 -6.37 -2.17
N SER A 497 0.55 -6.88 -2.94
CA SER A 497 1.66 -6.07 -3.45
C SER A 497 1.35 -5.59 -4.88
N TYR A 498 1.05 -6.50 -5.78
CA TYR A 498 0.55 -6.20 -7.13
C TYR A 498 -0.11 -7.43 -7.74
N GLY A 499 -1.20 -7.25 -8.47
CA GLY A 499 -1.92 -8.36 -9.09
C GLY A 499 -2.22 -9.47 -8.09
N THR A 500 -1.73 -10.68 -8.37
CA THR A 500 -1.87 -11.85 -7.48
C THR A 500 -0.75 -12.00 -6.45
N ARG A 501 0.27 -11.15 -6.48
CA ARG A 501 1.37 -11.23 -5.53
C ARG A 501 0.99 -10.59 -4.20
N GLY A 502 1.00 -11.40 -3.14
CA GLY A 502 0.95 -10.94 -1.76
C GLY A 502 2.35 -10.75 -1.17
N VAL A 503 2.43 -9.88 -0.18
CA VAL A 503 3.56 -9.74 0.74
C VAL A 503 3.05 -9.87 2.17
N LYS A 504 3.91 -10.29 3.06
CA LYS A 504 3.61 -10.45 4.48
C LYS A 504 4.58 -9.59 5.28
N PRO A 505 4.24 -8.30 5.50
CA PRO A 505 5.13 -7.37 6.18
C PRO A 505 5.42 -7.83 7.60
N PRO A 506 6.68 -7.78 8.06
CA PRO A 506 7.00 -7.94 9.46
C PRO A 506 6.35 -6.86 10.31
N ILE A 507 6.18 -7.15 11.60
CA ILE A 507 5.63 -6.20 12.57
C ILE A 507 6.75 -5.76 13.51
N ILE A 508 7.03 -4.47 13.60
CA ILE A 508 7.92 -3.89 14.60
C ILE A 508 7.10 -3.70 15.87
N PHE A 509 7.14 -4.72 16.75
CA PHE A 509 6.35 -4.73 17.96
C PHE A 509 7.04 -4.02 19.13
N GLY A 510 8.34 -4.23 19.28
CA GLY A 510 9.12 -3.78 20.43
C GLY A 510 10.36 -2.95 20.06
N ASP A 511 11.18 -2.65 21.07
CA ASP A 511 12.49 -2.04 20.87
C ASP A 511 13.41 -3.02 20.14
N VAL A 512 13.96 -2.59 19.01
CA VAL A 512 14.72 -3.44 18.10
C VAL A 512 16.16 -3.61 18.58
N LYS A 513 16.60 -4.86 18.68
CA LYS A 513 17.96 -5.22 19.10
C LYS A 513 18.53 -6.31 18.20
N ARG A 514 19.78 -6.13 17.79
CA ARG A 514 20.56 -7.19 17.15
C ARG A 514 21.32 -7.98 18.22
N SER A 515 20.97 -9.24 18.45
CA SER A 515 21.59 -10.12 19.45
C SER A 515 22.77 -10.92 18.91
N ARG A 516 22.85 -11.13 17.58
CA ARG A 516 23.91 -11.90 16.91
C ARG A 516 24.27 -11.32 15.54
N SER A 517 25.37 -11.78 14.96
CA SER A 517 25.71 -11.51 13.57
C SER A 517 24.68 -12.15 12.63
N ILE A 518 24.23 -11.41 11.60
CA ILE A 518 23.18 -11.88 10.68
C ILE A 518 23.77 -12.46 9.40
N THR A 519 24.70 -11.73 8.76
CA THR A 519 25.19 -12.03 7.42
C THR A 519 26.68 -12.36 7.35
N VAL A 520 27.42 -12.20 8.45
CA VAL A 520 28.88 -12.31 8.47
C VAL A 520 29.36 -13.72 8.09
N GLU A 521 28.69 -14.78 8.55
CA GLU A 521 29.03 -16.16 8.21
C GLU A 521 29.01 -16.41 6.70
N TRP A 522 27.97 -15.92 6.03
CA TRP A 522 27.76 -16.13 4.59
C TRP A 522 28.77 -15.39 3.73
N ILE A 523 29.04 -14.11 4.04
CA ILE A 523 30.00 -13.31 3.30
C ILE A 523 31.45 -13.79 3.55
N ALA A 524 31.77 -14.17 4.77
CA ALA A 524 33.08 -14.72 5.09
C ALA A 524 33.33 -16.05 4.37
N TYR A 525 32.33 -16.92 4.31
CA TYR A 525 32.40 -18.16 3.54
C TYR A 525 32.57 -17.88 2.04
N ALA A 526 31.76 -17.00 1.45
CA ALA A 526 31.88 -16.66 0.05
C ALA A 526 33.26 -16.06 -0.29
N GLN A 527 33.81 -15.17 0.57
CA GLN A 527 35.15 -14.61 0.38
C GLN A 527 36.25 -15.65 0.51
N SER A 528 36.05 -16.74 1.29
CA SER A 528 37.04 -17.81 1.41
C SER A 528 37.18 -18.68 0.14
N LEU A 529 36.27 -18.54 -0.82
CA LEU A 529 36.24 -19.33 -2.06
C LEU A 529 36.93 -18.64 -3.22
N THR A 530 37.32 -17.36 -3.09
CA THR A 530 37.83 -16.54 -4.20
C THR A 530 38.80 -15.47 -3.72
N ASP A 531 39.79 -15.13 -4.56
CA ASP A 531 40.70 -14.00 -4.36
C ASP A 531 40.08 -12.66 -4.83
N ARG A 532 38.96 -12.70 -5.56
CA ARG A 532 38.26 -11.49 -5.99
C ARG A 532 37.45 -10.91 -4.83
N PRO A 533 37.25 -9.56 -4.77
CA PRO A 533 36.40 -8.97 -3.74
C PRO A 533 34.97 -9.51 -3.80
N VAL A 534 34.40 -9.90 -2.65
CA VAL A 534 33.00 -10.30 -2.52
C VAL A 534 32.22 -9.18 -1.84
N LYS A 535 31.15 -8.71 -2.51
CA LYS A 535 30.29 -7.65 -2.02
C LYS A 535 29.21 -8.23 -1.09
N GLY A 536 29.20 -7.80 0.17
CA GLY A 536 28.12 -8.10 1.12
C GLY A 536 26.89 -7.24 0.85
N MET A 537 25.70 -7.84 1.00
CA MET A 537 24.42 -7.17 0.78
C MET A 537 23.64 -7.08 2.10
N LEU A 538 23.16 -5.87 2.39
CA LEU A 538 22.31 -5.58 3.56
C LEU A 538 21.07 -4.81 3.10
N THR A 539 19.90 -5.15 3.67
CA THR A 539 18.74 -4.28 3.57
C THR A 539 18.91 -3.13 4.57
N GLY A 540 18.82 -1.90 4.09
CA GLY A 540 18.99 -0.70 4.91
C GLY A 540 17.84 -0.54 5.93
N PRO A 541 18.09 0.13 7.07
CA PRO A 541 17.08 0.28 8.13
C PRO A 541 15.83 1.03 7.65
N ILE A 542 15.98 2.02 6.79
CA ILE A 542 14.85 2.76 6.20
C ILE A 542 13.95 1.82 5.38
N THR A 543 14.54 0.94 4.57
CA THR A 543 13.77 -0.05 3.81
C THR A 543 13.05 -1.03 4.73
N ILE A 544 13.73 -1.53 5.78
CA ILE A 544 13.11 -2.44 6.76
C ILE A 544 11.92 -1.75 7.43
N LEU A 545 12.07 -0.50 7.87
CA LEU A 545 11.00 0.29 8.48
C LEU A 545 9.80 0.43 7.56
N HIS A 546 10.01 0.89 6.32
CA HIS A 546 8.92 1.18 5.36
C HIS A 546 8.27 -0.05 4.74
N TRP A 547 8.85 -1.24 4.90
CA TRP A 547 8.25 -2.50 4.45
C TRP A 547 7.67 -3.31 5.60
N SER A 548 7.70 -2.78 6.82
CA SER A 548 7.15 -3.37 8.03
C SER A 548 5.94 -2.56 8.51
N TYR A 549 5.13 -3.15 9.39
CA TYR A 549 4.16 -2.40 10.17
C TYR A 549 4.86 -1.78 11.38
N PRO A 550 5.01 -0.44 11.40
CA PRO A 550 5.74 0.22 12.47
C PRO A 550 4.88 0.39 13.72
N ARG A 551 5.55 0.66 14.83
CA ARG A 551 4.91 1.13 16.07
C ARG A 551 4.29 2.52 15.85
N GLU A 552 3.17 2.79 16.53
CA GLU A 552 2.50 4.10 16.51
C GLU A 552 2.82 4.97 17.74
N ASP A 553 3.53 4.41 18.72
CA ASP A 553 3.94 5.12 19.94
C ASP A 553 5.31 5.81 19.82
N LEU A 554 5.96 5.71 18.67
CA LEU A 554 7.21 6.39 18.33
C LEU A 554 7.03 7.24 17.07
N ASP A 555 7.65 8.42 17.09
CA ASP A 555 7.76 9.25 15.89
C ASP A 555 8.65 8.52 14.86
N GLN A 556 8.27 8.58 13.59
CA GLN A 556 9.01 8.00 12.47
C GLN A 556 9.92 9.01 11.77
N SER A 557 9.86 10.29 12.16
CA SER A 557 10.67 11.40 11.61
C SER A 557 12.05 11.49 12.25
#